data_b670d644a590df75f3651a26adfdee55
#
_entry.id   b670d644a590df75f3651a26adfdee55
#
_cell.length_a   1.000
_cell.length_b   1.000
_cell.length_c   1.000
_cell.angle_alpha   90.00
_cell.angle_beta   90.00
_cell.angle_gamma   90.00
#
_symmetry.space_group_name_H-M   'P 1'
#
loop_
_entity.id
_entity.type
_entity.pdbx_description
1 polymer ?
#
loop_
_entity_poly.entity_id
_entity_poly.type
_entity_poly.pdbx_seq_one_letter_code
_entity_poly.pdbx_strand_id
1 'polypeptide(L)'
;MNGKRLTVGCIWMLAISTLLGSDTAKPAVRTTFIRPVGARYETDTRIDEYFLYPFGHAYREENSRGWMCMFNLFHYRVYHDGASIRSNGTFMPFYFYQSGYGDDDYRAIWPIGGKTRGFLGKERAEWFMWPLYVKTVKQGTTHVWRPWPIWDKSTGVVQGMAIYPIGGHFRSADQESRFFLWPLGYKHQSFKHQTLRKGFLPFYAYEETPNVKDVSIGWPFFGRRVEKQPAYQERRLFWPLVVIGKGTQRCVKRYAPFYTHSENKRNNYSKTWYLWPFIKEQRWREGRVDVHQEQVLYFLFWHQEQFEQDTHRFLGSKTHFWPLYSYWDNGKGHKQMQMISPIEPIFQSNEKLRDLYMPIFNLYRYDETPEVVQQSFLFNCFKERRIVKTGEVEMNCGFLVSYANTQKKKYFSLFNGLIEYKKVGDVKTFRLFWIPLTSNPKDKKSK
;
A
#
# COMPACT_ATOMS: atom_id res chain seq x y z
N MET A 1 24.00 -11.20 -37.50
CA MET A 1 23.18 -12.36 -37.10
C MET A 1 21.99 -11.84 -36.33
N ASN A 2 20.80 -12.02 -36.94
CA ASN A 2 19.52 -11.44 -36.45
C ASN A 2 19.01 -12.16 -35.21
N GLY A 3 19.08 -11.51 -34.05
CA GLY A 3 18.40 -11.96 -32.83
C GLY A 3 16.91 -11.66 -32.89
N LYS A 4 16.11 -12.68 -33.05
CA LYS A 4 14.63 -12.63 -33.04
C LYS A 4 14.13 -11.98 -31.75
N ARG A 5 13.41 -10.87 -31.91
CA ARG A 5 12.65 -10.20 -30.87
C ARG A 5 11.54 -11.16 -30.41
N LEU A 6 11.63 -11.65 -29.18
CA LEU A 6 10.48 -12.19 -28.47
C LEU A 6 9.60 -11.01 -28.05
N THR A 7 8.73 -10.62 -28.92
CA THR A 7 7.57 -9.79 -28.60
C THR A 7 6.59 -10.68 -27.84
N VAL A 8 6.48 -10.48 -26.52
CA VAL A 8 5.32 -10.97 -25.79
C VAL A 8 4.14 -10.16 -26.30
N GLY A 9 3.51 -10.69 -27.33
CA GLY A 9 2.26 -10.18 -27.86
C GLY A 9 1.15 -10.49 -26.87
N CYS A 10 0.88 -9.58 -25.94
CA CYS A 10 -0.39 -9.55 -25.24
C CYS A 10 -1.46 -9.25 -26.30
N ILE A 11 -2.38 -10.18 -26.44
CA ILE A 11 -3.56 -10.09 -27.31
C ILE A 11 -4.38 -8.87 -26.87
N TRP A 12 -4.23 -7.77 -27.63
CA TRP A 12 -5.06 -6.60 -27.53
C TRP A 12 -6.23 -6.76 -28.49
N MET A 13 -7.38 -7.19 -28.00
CA MET A 13 -8.65 -7.01 -28.71
C MET A 13 -9.66 -6.29 -27.84
N LEU A 14 -9.92 -5.07 -28.27
CA LEU A 14 -11.16 -4.29 -28.30
C LEU A 14 -11.98 -4.13 -27.01
N ALA A 15 -11.86 -2.96 -26.40
CA ALA A 15 -12.99 -2.11 -26.03
C ALA A 15 -12.53 -0.64 -25.90
N ILE A 16 -12.66 0.12 -26.97
CA ILE A 16 -12.47 1.57 -26.95
C ILE A 16 -13.73 2.19 -26.36
N SER A 17 -13.63 2.69 -25.13
CA SER A 17 -14.56 3.68 -24.64
C SER A 17 -13.78 4.98 -24.36
N THR A 18 -13.73 5.84 -25.36
CA THR A 18 -13.27 7.23 -25.24
C THR A 18 -14.23 8.00 -24.34
N LEU A 19 -13.78 8.38 -23.17
CA LEU A 19 -14.42 9.41 -22.35
C LEU A 19 -13.54 10.65 -22.36
N LEU A 20 -13.98 11.63 -23.10
CA LEU A 20 -13.54 13.03 -23.03
C LEU A 20 -13.95 13.61 -21.67
N GLY A 21 -13.01 13.93 -20.84
CA GLY A 21 -13.18 14.74 -19.64
C GLY A 21 -12.25 15.93 -19.72
N SER A 22 -12.79 17.13 -19.60
CA SER A 22 -12.12 18.42 -19.77
C SER A 22 -11.32 18.88 -18.55
N ASP A 23 -10.14 19.35 -18.83
CA ASP A 23 -9.30 20.43 -18.27
C ASP A 23 -9.38 20.85 -16.81
N THR A 24 -8.27 20.59 -16.12
CA THR A 24 -7.49 21.61 -15.42
C THR A 24 -6.02 21.18 -15.46
N ALA A 25 -5.08 22.11 -15.68
CA ALA A 25 -3.70 21.90 -16.07
C ALA A 25 -2.86 21.11 -15.05
N LYS A 26 -2.99 19.79 -15.09
CA LYS A 26 -1.97 18.80 -14.69
C LYS A 26 -1.42 18.21 -15.99
N PRO A 27 -0.15 17.73 -16.03
CA PRO A 27 0.36 17.06 -17.21
C PRO A 27 -0.67 16.00 -17.63
N ALA A 28 -1.08 16.05 -18.90
CA ALA A 28 -2.19 15.26 -19.41
C ALA A 28 -1.87 13.77 -19.27
N VAL A 29 -2.35 13.15 -18.20
CA VAL A 29 -2.22 11.72 -17.97
C VAL A 29 -3.27 11.02 -18.81
N ARG A 30 -2.84 10.36 -19.89
CA ARG A 30 -3.71 9.50 -20.67
C ARG A 30 -3.85 8.16 -19.97
N THR A 31 -5.07 7.85 -19.52
CA THR A 31 -5.35 6.58 -18.84
C THR A 31 -6.21 5.67 -19.70
N THR A 32 -5.82 4.40 -19.80
CA THR A 32 -6.60 3.35 -20.47
C THR A 32 -6.79 2.20 -19.51
N PHE A 33 -8.04 1.75 -19.33
CA PHE A 33 -8.39 0.66 -18.43
C PHE A 33 -8.96 -0.53 -19.19
N ILE A 34 -8.49 -1.73 -18.87
CA ILE A 34 -9.09 -3.02 -19.24
C ILE A 34 -9.48 -3.71 -17.94
N ARG A 35 -10.58 -3.27 -17.35
CA ARG A 35 -11.04 -3.78 -16.05
C ARG A 35 -11.56 -5.21 -16.16
N PRO A 36 -11.23 -6.09 -15.20
CA PRO A 36 -10.35 -5.94 -14.03
C PRO A 36 -8.88 -6.22 -14.30
N VAL A 37 -8.50 -6.53 -15.51
CA VAL A 37 -7.23 -7.17 -15.87
C VAL A 37 -6.06 -6.19 -15.84
N GLY A 38 -6.27 -4.92 -16.24
CA GLY A 38 -5.15 -4.00 -16.33
C GLY A 38 -5.50 -2.53 -16.47
N ALA A 39 -4.47 -1.72 -16.32
CA ALA A 39 -4.51 -0.28 -16.57
C ALA A 39 -3.20 0.20 -17.18
N ARG A 40 -3.27 1.18 -18.06
CA ARG A 40 -2.13 1.89 -18.62
C ARG A 40 -2.27 3.37 -18.31
N TYR A 41 -1.24 3.91 -17.69
CA TYR A 41 -1.08 5.34 -17.41
C TYR A 41 0.06 5.86 -18.27
N GLU A 42 -0.21 6.84 -19.08
CA GLU A 42 0.76 7.43 -20.01
C GLU A 42 0.90 8.92 -19.71
N THR A 43 2.11 9.34 -19.39
CA THR A 43 2.54 10.73 -19.25
C THR A 43 3.56 11.02 -20.34
N ASP A 44 3.94 12.29 -20.54
CA ASP A 44 4.92 12.68 -21.56
C ASP A 44 6.29 12.00 -21.38
N THR A 45 6.66 11.62 -20.14
CA THR A 45 7.96 11.06 -19.80
C THR A 45 7.93 9.60 -19.38
N ARG A 46 6.72 9.05 -19.08
CA ARG A 46 6.62 7.72 -18.48
C ARG A 46 5.33 7.01 -18.88
N ILE A 47 5.46 5.71 -19.15
CA ILE A 47 4.36 4.78 -19.36
C ILE A 47 4.42 3.74 -18.24
N ASP A 48 3.33 3.60 -17.48
CA ASP A 48 3.13 2.56 -16.48
C ASP A 48 1.99 1.63 -16.92
N GLU A 49 2.26 0.34 -16.95
CA GLU A 49 1.30 -0.70 -17.29
C GLU A 49 1.13 -1.65 -16.11
N TYR A 50 -0.10 -1.79 -15.63
CA TYR A 50 -0.45 -2.68 -14.53
C TYR A 50 -1.25 -3.86 -15.05
N PHE A 51 -0.91 -5.05 -14.57
CA PHE A 51 -1.61 -6.29 -14.86
C PHE A 51 -2.00 -6.96 -13.54
N LEU A 52 -3.31 -7.23 -13.36
CA LEU A 52 -3.86 -7.76 -12.11
C LEU A 52 -3.25 -7.07 -10.88
N TYR A 53 -3.27 -5.73 -10.87
CA TYR A 53 -2.67 -4.96 -9.79
C TYR A 53 -3.14 -5.43 -8.42
N PRO A 54 -2.25 -5.64 -7.41
CA PRO A 54 -0.86 -5.20 -7.36
C PRO A 54 0.19 -6.23 -7.83
N PHE A 55 -0.20 -7.30 -8.50
CA PHE A 55 0.69 -8.42 -8.80
C PHE A 55 1.65 -8.16 -9.96
N GLY A 56 1.26 -7.41 -10.97
CA GLY A 56 2.08 -7.12 -12.13
C GLY A 56 2.17 -5.63 -12.44
N HIS A 57 3.39 -5.15 -12.72
CA HIS A 57 3.67 -3.79 -13.13
C HIS A 57 4.84 -3.75 -14.12
N ALA A 58 4.65 -3.10 -15.24
CA ALA A 58 5.71 -2.77 -16.18
C ALA A 58 5.78 -1.25 -16.34
N TYR A 59 6.98 -0.72 -16.53
CA TYR A 59 7.17 0.71 -16.78
C TYR A 59 8.20 0.95 -17.86
N ARG A 60 8.05 2.08 -18.53
CA ARG A 60 8.99 2.60 -19.51
C ARG A 60 9.14 4.11 -19.33
N GLU A 61 10.35 4.55 -19.17
CA GLU A 61 10.81 5.93 -19.15
C GLU A 61 11.81 6.14 -20.28
N GLU A 62 12.21 7.37 -20.54
CA GLU A 62 13.19 7.69 -21.57
C GLU A 62 14.48 6.86 -21.46
N ASN A 63 15.06 6.79 -20.25
CA ASN A 63 16.34 6.12 -19.98
C ASN A 63 16.19 4.82 -19.16
N SER A 64 14.97 4.38 -18.85
CA SER A 64 14.77 3.16 -18.07
C SER A 64 13.54 2.40 -18.49
N ARG A 65 13.62 1.08 -18.35
CA ARG A 65 12.46 0.19 -18.49
C ARG A 65 12.56 -0.98 -17.54
N GLY A 66 11.44 -1.47 -17.11
CA GLY A 66 11.43 -2.63 -16.24
C GLY A 66 10.05 -3.22 -16.07
N TRP A 67 10.03 -4.38 -15.50
CA TRP A 67 8.81 -5.02 -15.05
C TRP A 67 9.02 -5.70 -13.69
N MET A 68 7.95 -5.83 -12.93
CA MET A 68 7.92 -6.58 -11.69
C MET A 68 6.64 -7.39 -11.59
N CYS A 69 6.73 -8.53 -10.92
CA CYS A 69 5.60 -9.41 -10.67
C CYS A 69 5.65 -9.96 -9.24
N MET A 70 4.46 -10.29 -8.67
CA MET A 70 4.31 -10.87 -7.34
C MET A 70 5.08 -10.10 -6.24
N PHE A 71 4.75 -8.81 -6.08
CA PHE A 71 5.37 -7.95 -5.05
C PHE A 71 6.90 -7.84 -5.16
N ASN A 72 7.43 -7.78 -6.38
CA ASN A 72 8.85 -7.68 -6.67
C ASN A 72 9.67 -8.98 -6.41
N LEU A 73 9.04 -10.12 -6.22
CA LEU A 73 9.75 -11.40 -6.18
C LEU A 73 10.40 -11.72 -7.52
N PHE A 74 9.75 -11.31 -8.60
CA PHE A 74 10.26 -11.40 -9.97
C PHE A 74 10.36 -9.98 -10.52
N HIS A 75 11.54 -9.56 -10.90
CA HIS A 75 11.71 -8.27 -11.55
C HIS A 75 12.89 -8.26 -12.52
N TYR A 76 12.79 -7.36 -13.47
CA TYR A 76 13.85 -7.05 -14.43
C TYR A 76 13.85 -5.56 -14.71
N ARG A 77 15.02 -4.92 -14.64
CA ARG A 77 15.20 -3.49 -14.91
C ARG A 77 16.41 -3.25 -15.77
N VAL A 78 16.29 -2.33 -16.71
CA VAL A 78 17.37 -1.86 -17.57
C VAL A 78 17.41 -0.34 -17.51
N TYR A 79 18.58 0.19 -17.34
CA TYR A 79 18.88 1.62 -17.33
C TYR A 79 19.86 1.92 -18.44
N HIS A 80 19.60 2.96 -19.22
CA HIS A 80 20.50 3.49 -20.23
C HIS A 80 21.08 4.78 -19.68
N ASP A 81 22.41 4.82 -19.53
CA ASP A 81 23.12 5.98 -19.03
C ASP A 81 24.17 6.36 -20.08
N GLY A 82 23.76 7.18 -21.06
CA GLY A 82 24.55 7.46 -22.24
C GLY A 82 24.93 6.19 -23.01
N ALA A 83 26.21 5.88 -23.11
CA ALA A 83 26.72 4.69 -23.79
C ALA A 83 26.65 3.42 -22.91
N SER A 84 26.44 3.53 -21.61
CA SER A 84 26.42 2.39 -20.69
C SER A 84 25.01 1.82 -20.50
N ILE A 85 24.92 0.49 -20.48
CA ILE A 85 23.67 -0.23 -20.18
C ILE A 85 23.85 -0.95 -18.86
N ARG A 86 23.03 -0.59 -17.89
CA ARG A 86 22.95 -1.27 -16.58
C ARG A 86 21.69 -2.09 -16.51
N SER A 87 21.81 -3.32 -16.02
CA SER A 87 20.63 -4.17 -15.85
C SER A 87 20.71 -4.94 -14.55
N ASN A 88 19.56 -5.15 -13.92
CA ASN A 88 19.42 -6.04 -12.78
C ASN A 88 18.14 -6.83 -12.86
N GLY A 89 18.12 -7.97 -12.21
CA GLY A 89 16.94 -8.82 -12.18
C GLY A 89 17.01 -9.87 -11.09
N THR A 90 15.83 -10.27 -10.66
CA THR A 90 15.62 -11.28 -9.63
C THR A 90 14.51 -12.23 -10.04
N PHE A 91 14.75 -13.51 -9.90
CA PHE A 91 13.79 -14.59 -9.98
C PHE A 91 13.83 -15.38 -8.67
N MET A 92 13.17 -14.85 -7.66
CA MET A 92 13.20 -15.38 -6.30
C MET A 92 12.60 -16.78 -6.20
N PRO A 93 13.23 -17.70 -5.44
CA PRO A 93 14.53 -17.57 -4.77
C PRO A 93 15.72 -17.97 -5.64
N PHE A 94 15.53 -18.36 -6.89
CA PHE A 94 16.46 -19.17 -7.67
C PHE A 94 17.58 -18.40 -8.37
N TYR A 95 17.29 -17.19 -8.90
CA TYR A 95 18.26 -16.49 -9.72
C TYR A 95 18.33 -14.99 -9.44
N PHE A 96 19.55 -14.48 -9.35
CA PHE A 96 19.84 -13.06 -9.10
C PHE A 96 20.95 -12.60 -10.01
N TYR A 97 20.80 -11.44 -10.64
CA TYR A 97 21.87 -10.89 -11.45
C TYR A 97 21.89 -9.37 -11.46
N GLN A 98 23.06 -8.82 -11.69
CA GLN A 98 23.33 -7.42 -11.91
C GLN A 98 24.47 -7.29 -12.90
N SER A 99 24.36 -6.42 -13.89
CA SER A 99 25.33 -6.21 -14.93
C SER A 99 25.42 -4.75 -15.35
N GLY A 100 26.62 -4.29 -15.72
CA GLY A 100 26.90 -2.90 -16.12
C GLY A 100 27.26 -1.99 -14.94
N TYR A 101 27.54 -2.53 -13.78
CA TYR A 101 27.95 -1.79 -12.57
C TYR A 101 29.45 -1.99 -12.25
N GLY A 102 30.23 -2.51 -13.20
CA GLY A 102 31.66 -2.76 -13.03
C GLY A 102 31.95 -3.85 -12.01
N ASP A 103 32.74 -3.53 -10.99
CA ASP A 103 33.09 -4.50 -9.92
C ASP A 103 31.89 -4.98 -9.10
N ASP A 104 30.75 -4.31 -9.24
CA ASP A 104 29.51 -4.68 -8.54
C ASP A 104 28.64 -5.63 -9.36
N ASP A 105 29.09 -6.06 -10.52
CA ASP A 105 28.41 -7.08 -11.32
C ASP A 105 28.39 -8.42 -10.60
N TYR A 106 27.23 -9.09 -10.65
CA TYR A 106 27.10 -10.41 -10.06
C TYR A 106 26.07 -11.28 -10.78
N ARG A 107 26.25 -12.59 -10.62
CA ARG A 107 25.29 -13.63 -10.97
C ARG A 107 25.25 -14.67 -9.85
N ALA A 108 24.04 -15.09 -9.47
CA ALA A 108 23.88 -16.04 -8.40
C ALA A 108 22.70 -16.96 -8.67
N ILE A 109 22.90 -18.25 -8.43
CA ILE A 109 21.89 -19.30 -8.57
C ILE A 109 21.75 -19.98 -7.21
N TRP A 110 20.61 -19.78 -6.58
CA TRP A 110 20.32 -20.49 -5.34
C TRP A 110 19.73 -21.88 -5.65
N PRO A 111 20.12 -22.95 -4.95
CA PRO A 111 21.09 -23.02 -3.84
C PRO A 111 22.57 -23.26 -4.26
N ILE A 112 22.87 -23.33 -5.53
CA ILE A 112 24.16 -23.79 -6.07
C ILE A 112 25.30 -22.88 -5.64
N GLY A 113 25.23 -21.59 -5.97
CA GLY A 113 26.29 -20.66 -5.60
C GLY A 113 26.18 -19.31 -6.29
N GLY A 114 26.95 -18.38 -5.77
CA GLY A 114 27.06 -17.04 -6.33
C GLY A 114 27.28 -15.96 -5.29
N LYS A 115 27.28 -14.74 -5.74
CA LYS A 115 27.39 -13.53 -4.91
C LYS A 115 26.26 -12.58 -5.24
N THR A 116 25.82 -11.79 -4.25
CA THR A 116 24.87 -10.69 -4.43
C THR A 116 25.35 -9.45 -3.69
N ARG A 117 24.91 -8.27 -4.13
CA ARG A 117 25.17 -7.00 -3.46
C ARG A 117 23.88 -6.24 -3.22
N GLY A 118 23.78 -5.52 -2.08
CA GLY A 118 22.61 -4.74 -1.75
C GLY A 118 21.32 -5.56 -1.53
N PHE A 119 21.41 -6.87 -1.34
CA PHE A 119 20.27 -7.77 -1.25
C PHE A 119 19.96 -8.18 0.20
N LEU A 120 18.69 -8.22 0.57
CA LEU A 120 18.21 -8.55 1.93
C LEU A 120 18.89 -7.75 3.05
N GLY A 121 19.23 -6.48 2.80
CA GLY A 121 19.86 -5.59 3.78
C GLY A 121 21.31 -5.96 4.09
N LYS A 122 21.98 -6.75 3.25
CA LYS A 122 23.41 -7.05 3.29
C LYS A 122 24.11 -6.31 2.18
N GLU A 123 25.30 -5.77 2.47
CA GLU A 123 26.15 -5.13 1.47
C GLU A 123 26.63 -6.15 0.44
N ARG A 124 27.01 -7.34 0.93
CA ARG A 124 27.42 -8.47 0.12
C ARG A 124 26.98 -9.76 0.74
N ALA A 125 26.48 -10.70 -0.05
CA ALA A 125 26.24 -12.07 0.34
C ALA A 125 26.83 -13.03 -0.70
N GLU A 126 27.50 -14.06 -0.24
CA GLU A 126 28.10 -15.11 -1.06
C GLU A 126 27.69 -16.45 -0.49
N TRP A 127 27.39 -17.42 -1.33
CA TRP A 127 27.11 -18.78 -0.91
C TRP A 127 27.65 -19.80 -1.91
N PHE A 128 27.92 -20.98 -1.40
CA PHE A 128 28.27 -22.14 -2.20
C PHE A 128 27.56 -23.36 -1.62
N MET A 129 26.82 -24.07 -2.47
CA MET A 129 26.00 -25.24 -2.08
C MET A 129 25.24 -24.96 -0.77
N TRP A 130 24.42 -23.89 -0.78
CA TRP A 130 23.65 -23.54 0.42
C TRP A 130 22.94 -24.77 0.99
N PRO A 131 23.01 -25.08 2.30
CA PRO A 131 23.52 -24.22 3.38
C PRO A 131 24.98 -24.44 3.78
N LEU A 132 25.80 -25.17 3.02
CA LEU A 132 27.13 -25.57 3.45
C LEU A 132 28.08 -24.39 3.70
N TYR A 133 28.03 -23.38 2.86
CA TYR A 133 28.84 -22.18 3.03
C TYR A 133 28.03 -20.94 2.71
N VAL A 134 28.03 -19.99 3.66
CA VAL A 134 27.42 -18.66 3.47
C VAL A 134 28.33 -17.60 4.09
N LYS A 135 28.64 -16.57 3.32
CA LYS A 135 29.39 -15.40 3.78
C LYS A 135 28.56 -14.16 3.56
N THR A 136 28.38 -13.35 4.58
CA THR A 136 27.66 -12.09 4.48
C THR A 136 28.46 -10.94 5.05
N VAL A 137 28.38 -9.76 4.40
CA VAL A 137 29.03 -8.53 4.85
C VAL A 137 27.94 -7.50 5.13
N LYS A 138 28.02 -6.87 6.29
CA LYS A 138 27.13 -5.78 6.69
C LYS A 138 27.85 -4.85 7.67
N GLN A 139 27.86 -3.55 7.39
CA GLN A 139 28.45 -2.51 8.25
C GLN A 139 29.86 -2.85 8.75
N GLY A 140 30.72 -3.26 7.81
CA GLY A 140 32.11 -3.62 8.14
C GLY A 140 32.29 -4.92 8.92
N THR A 141 31.23 -5.69 9.13
CA THR A 141 31.30 -7.02 9.76
C THR A 141 31.07 -8.09 8.71
N THR A 142 31.95 -9.07 8.68
CA THR A 142 31.85 -10.27 7.86
C THR A 142 31.44 -11.46 8.71
N HIS A 143 30.34 -12.09 8.40
CA HIS A 143 29.91 -13.37 8.97
C HIS A 143 30.18 -14.50 7.99
N VAL A 144 30.80 -15.58 8.44
CA VAL A 144 31.07 -16.79 7.67
C VAL A 144 30.44 -17.97 8.37
N TRP A 145 29.46 -18.61 7.73
CA TRP A 145 28.72 -19.76 8.22
C TRP A 145 29.19 -21.06 7.55
N ARG A 146 29.39 -22.12 8.33
CA ARG A 146 29.90 -23.45 7.85
C ARG A 146 29.40 -24.61 8.73
N PRO A 147 28.21 -25.21 8.50
CA PRO A 147 27.13 -24.77 7.64
C PRO A 147 26.24 -23.71 8.29
N TRP A 148 25.46 -23.01 7.47
CA TRP A 148 24.39 -22.16 7.94
C TRP A 148 23.19 -23.00 8.43
N PRO A 149 22.54 -22.69 9.54
CA PRO A 149 22.84 -21.60 10.48
C PRO A 149 23.69 -22.06 11.70
N ILE A 150 24.39 -23.18 11.60
CA ILE A 150 24.97 -23.87 12.77
C ILE A 150 26.24 -23.17 13.27
N TRP A 151 27.25 -23.00 12.44
CA TRP A 151 28.51 -22.41 12.84
C TRP A 151 28.71 -21.04 12.19
N ASP A 152 28.82 -20.00 13.00
CA ASP A 152 29.10 -18.63 12.61
C ASP A 152 30.45 -18.15 13.17
N LYS A 153 31.27 -17.57 12.30
CA LYS A 153 32.45 -16.81 12.66
C LYS A 153 32.33 -15.40 12.11
N SER A 154 32.38 -14.41 13.00
CA SER A 154 32.35 -13.00 12.62
C SER A 154 33.70 -12.32 12.77
N THR A 155 34.03 -11.47 11.82
CA THR A 155 35.28 -10.67 11.78
C THR A 155 34.97 -9.24 11.30
N GLY A 156 35.82 -8.28 11.68
CA GLY A 156 35.63 -6.87 11.38
C GLY A 156 35.18 -6.08 12.63
N VAL A 157 34.17 -5.22 12.44
CA VAL A 157 33.67 -4.37 13.53
C VAL A 157 33.10 -5.20 14.69
N VAL A 158 32.41 -6.29 14.39
CA VAL A 158 31.98 -7.29 15.37
C VAL A 158 32.82 -8.56 15.19
N GLN A 159 33.47 -8.99 16.26
CA GLN A 159 34.29 -10.19 16.26
C GLN A 159 33.67 -11.25 17.18
N GLY A 160 33.71 -12.50 16.76
CA GLY A 160 33.18 -13.58 17.60
C GLY A 160 32.93 -14.86 16.85
N MET A 161 32.39 -15.82 17.60
CA MET A 161 32.09 -17.16 17.12
C MET A 161 30.83 -17.70 17.81
N ALA A 162 30.06 -18.49 17.09
CA ALA A 162 28.91 -19.18 17.63
C ALA A 162 28.73 -20.58 17.02
N ILE A 163 28.25 -21.50 17.83
CA ILE A 163 27.74 -22.79 17.40
C ILE A 163 26.30 -22.91 17.87
N TYR A 164 25.38 -22.68 16.96
CA TYR A 164 23.95 -22.72 17.26
C TYR A 164 23.45 -24.17 17.35
N PRO A 165 22.58 -24.51 18.33
CA PRO A 165 22.05 -23.63 19.39
C PRO A 165 22.90 -23.61 20.67
N ILE A 166 24.08 -24.24 20.71
CA ILE A 166 24.85 -24.52 21.92
C ILE A 166 25.33 -23.25 22.62
N GLY A 167 26.00 -22.35 21.89
CA GLY A 167 26.52 -21.14 22.49
C GLY A 167 27.26 -20.24 21.51
N GLY A 168 27.47 -19.01 21.91
CA GLY A 168 28.20 -18.03 21.12
C GLY A 168 28.56 -16.77 21.89
N HIS A 169 29.61 -16.11 21.39
CA HIS A 169 30.12 -14.87 21.94
C HIS A 169 30.52 -13.95 20.81
N PHE A 170 29.95 -12.74 20.79
CA PHE A 170 30.26 -11.67 19.85
C PHE A 170 30.57 -10.39 20.60
N ARG A 171 31.60 -9.69 20.18
CA ARG A 171 32.06 -8.45 20.80
C ARG A 171 32.45 -7.42 19.77
N SER A 172 32.10 -6.19 20.02
CA SER A 172 32.58 -4.99 19.32
C SER A 172 32.99 -3.93 20.33
N ALA A 173 33.50 -2.78 19.87
CA ALA A 173 33.79 -1.65 20.75
C ALA A 173 32.56 -1.19 21.54
N ASP A 174 31.37 -1.24 20.93
CA ASP A 174 30.14 -0.68 21.46
C ASP A 174 29.23 -1.69 22.16
N GLN A 175 29.44 -3.01 21.93
CA GLN A 175 28.52 -4.02 22.45
C GLN A 175 29.18 -5.40 22.63
N GLU A 176 28.62 -6.18 23.53
CA GLU A 176 28.97 -7.58 23.78
C GLU A 176 27.71 -8.43 23.89
N SER A 177 27.70 -9.58 23.21
CA SER A 177 26.59 -10.54 23.22
C SER A 177 27.11 -11.93 23.49
N ARG A 178 26.49 -12.62 24.43
CA ARG A 178 26.75 -14.02 24.73
C ARG A 178 25.45 -14.78 24.83
N PHE A 179 25.44 -16.02 24.38
CA PHE A 179 24.27 -16.88 24.55
C PHE A 179 24.71 -18.32 24.86
N PHE A 180 23.82 -19.04 25.51
CA PHE A 180 23.97 -20.46 25.84
C PHE A 180 22.61 -21.13 25.63
N LEU A 181 22.60 -22.28 24.95
CA LEU A 181 21.36 -22.99 24.54
C LEU A 181 20.34 -22.05 23.93
N TRP A 182 20.76 -21.33 22.84
CA TRP A 182 19.87 -20.37 22.15
C TRP A 182 18.53 -21.01 21.76
N PRO A 183 17.39 -20.37 22.04
CA PRO A 183 17.22 -18.99 22.53
C PRO A 183 17.09 -18.87 24.07
N LEU A 184 17.39 -19.91 24.85
CA LEU A 184 17.07 -19.95 26.29
C LEU A 184 17.91 -18.96 27.10
N GLY A 185 19.25 -19.11 27.06
CA GLY A 185 20.14 -18.26 27.84
C GLY A 185 20.81 -17.17 27.01
N TYR A 186 20.73 -15.93 27.43
CA TYR A 186 21.37 -14.82 26.75
C TYR A 186 21.82 -13.70 27.69
N LYS A 187 22.88 -13.01 27.28
CA LYS A 187 23.35 -11.73 27.84
C LYS A 187 23.77 -10.84 26.67
N HIS A 188 23.19 -9.68 26.59
CA HIS A 188 23.55 -8.62 25.64
C HIS A 188 23.79 -7.33 26.38
N GLN A 189 24.95 -6.72 26.18
CA GLN A 189 25.33 -5.48 26.81
C GLN A 189 25.78 -4.50 25.73
N SER A 190 25.12 -3.33 25.65
CA SER A 190 25.55 -2.22 24.83
C SER A 190 26.19 -1.15 25.69
N PHE A 191 27.47 -0.88 25.47
CA PHE A 191 28.22 0.15 26.20
C PHE A 191 27.81 1.54 25.75
N LYS A 192 27.60 1.72 24.45
CA LYS A 192 27.17 2.98 23.86
C LYS A 192 25.81 3.46 24.38
N HIS A 193 24.85 2.55 24.47
CA HIS A 193 23.49 2.86 24.93
C HIS A 193 23.25 2.52 26.39
N GLN A 194 24.29 2.07 27.11
CA GLN A 194 24.20 1.65 28.52
C GLN A 194 23.03 0.68 28.76
N THR A 195 22.84 -0.29 27.83
CA THR A 195 21.74 -1.24 27.88
C THR A 195 22.27 -2.61 28.28
N LEU A 196 21.63 -3.22 29.25
CA LEU A 196 21.90 -4.59 29.68
C LEU A 196 20.63 -5.43 29.51
N ARG A 197 20.68 -6.47 28.68
CA ARG A 197 19.64 -7.48 28.54
C ARG A 197 20.22 -8.83 28.91
N LYS A 198 19.59 -9.54 29.81
CA LYS A 198 20.00 -10.90 30.21
C LYS A 198 18.77 -11.73 30.57
N GLY A 199 18.85 -13.02 30.35
CA GLY A 199 17.76 -13.90 30.70
C GLY A 199 18.08 -15.36 30.52
N PHE A 200 17.23 -16.17 31.13
CA PHE A 200 17.15 -17.62 30.90
C PHE A 200 15.67 -17.98 30.73
N LEU A 201 15.24 -18.02 29.46
CA LEU A 201 13.83 -18.25 29.12
C LEU A 201 13.45 -19.74 29.36
N PRO A 202 12.22 -20.03 29.78
CA PRO A 202 11.13 -19.07 30.07
C PRO A 202 11.14 -18.55 31.52
N PHE A 203 12.14 -18.83 32.33
CA PHE A 203 12.12 -18.56 33.77
C PHE A 203 12.32 -17.07 34.11
N TYR A 204 13.26 -16.42 33.44
CA TYR A 204 13.68 -15.09 33.83
C TYR A 204 14.12 -14.26 32.61
N ALA A 205 13.71 -12.99 32.57
CA ALA A 205 14.22 -11.99 31.63
C ALA A 205 14.37 -10.61 32.33
N TYR A 206 15.49 -9.94 32.04
CA TYR A 206 15.86 -8.66 32.60
C TYR A 206 16.36 -7.74 31.50
N GLU A 207 15.84 -6.53 31.49
CA GLU A 207 16.31 -5.45 30.64
C GLU A 207 16.51 -4.17 31.48
N GLU A 208 17.68 -3.56 31.35
CA GLU A 208 18.02 -2.31 31.99
C GLU A 208 18.64 -1.34 30.97
N THR A 209 18.13 -0.14 30.95
CA THR A 209 18.66 1.01 30.23
C THR A 209 18.73 2.19 31.20
N PRO A 210 19.39 3.32 30.90
CA PRO A 210 19.40 4.48 31.78
C PRO A 210 18.01 4.93 32.24
N ASN A 211 17.01 4.74 31.38
CA ASN A 211 15.65 5.20 31.63
C ASN A 211 14.64 4.09 31.96
N VAL A 212 14.91 2.83 31.64
CA VAL A 212 13.95 1.72 31.76
C VAL A 212 14.56 0.55 32.51
N LYS A 213 13.79 0.01 33.44
CA LYS A 213 14.08 -1.27 34.08
C LYS A 213 12.88 -2.20 33.91
N ASP A 214 13.08 -3.32 33.26
CA ASP A 214 12.06 -4.36 33.01
C ASP A 214 12.52 -5.69 33.55
N VAL A 215 11.72 -6.31 34.38
CA VAL A 215 11.98 -7.60 35.01
C VAL A 215 10.79 -8.50 34.74
N SER A 216 11.04 -9.70 34.24
CA SER A 216 10.02 -10.73 34.03
C SER A 216 10.44 -12.03 34.69
N ILE A 217 9.50 -12.67 35.37
CA ILE A 217 9.63 -13.99 36.00
C ILE A 217 8.57 -14.88 35.34
N GLY A 218 8.97 -16.13 34.99
CA GLY A 218 8.07 -16.96 34.16
C GLY A 218 7.70 -16.26 32.87
N TRP A 219 8.73 -15.77 32.15
CA TRP A 219 8.55 -14.98 30.94
C TRP A 219 7.69 -15.71 29.90
N PRO A 220 6.72 -15.01 29.28
CA PRO A 220 6.42 -13.57 29.36
C PRO A 220 5.33 -13.22 30.42
N PHE A 221 4.86 -14.14 31.24
CA PHE A 221 3.61 -14.07 31.97
C PHE A 221 3.61 -13.02 33.10
N PHE A 222 4.66 -12.95 33.90
CA PHE A 222 4.74 -12.03 35.02
C PHE A 222 5.86 -11.03 34.83
N GLY A 223 5.60 -9.76 35.09
CA GLY A 223 6.65 -8.76 34.90
C GLY A 223 6.32 -7.41 35.52
N ARG A 224 7.39 -6.66 35.75
CA ARG A 224 7.33 -5.26 36.22
C ARG A 224 8.27 -4.42 35.38
N ARG A 225 7.73 -3.34 34.81
CA ARG A 225 8.47 -2.33 34.07
C ARG A 225 8.38 -1.00 34.79
N VAL A 226 9.52 -0.32 34.95
CA VAL A 226 9.63 1.00 35.52
C VAL A 226 10.42 1.88 34.56
N GLU A 227 9.85 3.03 34.20
CA GLU A 227 10.51 4.07 33.41
C GLU A 227 10.68 5.32 34.26
N LYS A 228 11.83 5.99 34.14
CA LYS A 228 12.13 7.19 34.93
C LYS A 228 11.59 8.45 34.28
N GLN A 229 11.78 8.60 32.97
CA GLN A 229 11.41 9.78 32.20
C GLN A 229 10.81 9.41 30.85
N PRO A 230 9.51 9.73 30.62
CA PRO A 230 8.51 10.16 31.62
C PRO A 230 8.19 9.02 32.61
N ALA A 231 7.90 9.37 33.86
CA ALA A 231 7.64 8.36 34.88
C ALA A 231 6.48 7.46 34.51
N TYR A 232 6.73 6.14 34.52
CA TYR A 232 5.74 5.11 34.20
C TYR A 232 6.07 3.81 34.93
N GLN A 233 5.06 3.19 35.48
CA GLN A 233 5.16 1.88 36.11
C GLN A 233 4.10 0.94 35.54
N GLU A 234 4.51 -0.27 35.17
CA GLU A 234 3.65 -1.30 34.61
C GLU A 234 3.84 -2.61 35.38
N ARG A 235 2.76 -3.29 35.63
CA ARG A 235 2.71 -4.66 36.16
C ARG A 235 1.99 -5.55 35.16
N ARG A 236 2.56 -6.71 34.89
CA ARG A 236 2.03 -7.77 34.01
C ARG A 236 1.71 -8.99 34.85
N LEU A 237 0.48 -9.46 34.76
CA LEU A 237 -0.01 -10.67 35.41
C LEU A 237 -0.65 -11.54 34.32
N PHE A 238 -0.10 -12.72 34.09
CA PHE A 238 -0.52 -13.60 32.98
C PHE A 238 -0.56 -12.88 31.63
N TRP A 239 0.56 -12.21 31.29
CA TRP A 239 0.63 -11.52 30.01
C TRP A 239 0.28 -12.48 28.84
N PRO A 240 -0.56 -12.07 27.85
CA PRO A 240 -1.06 -10.72 27.61
C PRO A 240 -2.42 -10.38 28.29
N LEU A 241 -2.93 -11.17 29.21
CA LEU A 241 -4.28 -11.05 29.72
C LEU A 241 -4.46 -9.83 30.64
N VAL A 242 -3.61 -9.67 31.63
CA VAL A 242 -3.72 -8.57 32.60
C VAL A 242 -2.46 -7.71 32.58
N VAL A 243 -2.64 -6.43 32.24
CA VAL A 243 -1.56 -5.43 32.27
C VAL A 243 -2.10 -4.14 32.88
N ILE A 244 -1.44 -3.66 33.93
CA ILE A 244 -1.80 -2.42 34.60
C ILE A 244 -0.57 -1.53 34.58
N GLY A 245 -0.65 -0.41 33.87
CA GLY A 245 0.39 0.60 33.76
C GLY A 245 -0.12 1.98 34.05
N LYS A 246 0.62 2.73 34.89
CA LYS A 246 0.29 4.10 35.26
C LYS A 246 1.52 4.97 35.20
N GLY A 247 1.40 6.13 34.57
CA GLY A 247 2.45 7.11 34.46
C GLY A 247 1.92 8.51 34.23
N THR A 248 2.85 9.46 34.12
CA THR A 248 2.51 10.88 33.91
C THR A 248 1.94 11.16 32.52
N GLN A 249 2.46 10.48 31.50
CA GLN A 249 2.08 10.69 30.11
C GLN A 249 1.26 9.56 29.52
N ARG A 250 1.32 8.36 30.07
CA ARG A 250 0.56 7.21 29.56
C ARG A 250 -0.03 6.37 30.67
N CYS A 251 -1.16 5.74 30.34
CA CYS A 251 -1.78 4.75 31.19
C CYS A 251 -2.23 3.55 30.34
N VAL A 252 -2.19 2.36 30.93
CA VAL A 252 -2.65 1.11 30.31
C VAL A 252 -3.43 0.32 31.34
N LYS A 253 -4.65 -0.09 30.98
CA LYS A 253 -5.48 -1.01 31.76
C LYS A 253 -5.95 -2.10 30.81
N ARG A 254 -5.45 -3.32 30.97
CA ARG A 254 -5.83 -4.46 30.13
C ARG A 254 -6.36 -5.58 30.99
N TYR A 255 -7.53 -6.05 30.65
CA TYR A 255 -8.18 -7.23 31.18
C TYR A 255 -8.74 -8.02 29.99
N ALA A 256 -7.80 -8.56 29.19
CA ALA A 256 -8.16 -9.26 27.96
C ALA A 256 -8.85 -10.60 28.26
N PRO A 257 -9.84 -11.00 27.42
CA PRO A 257 -10.30 -10.31 26.21
C PRO A 257 -11.35 -9.23 26.43
N PHE A 258 -11.82 -9.00 27.67
CA PHE A 258 -13.01 -8.21 27.95
C PHE A 258 -12.83 -6.71 27.77
N TYR A 259 -11.73 -6.16 28.28
CA TYR A 259 -11.49 -4.72 28.26
C TYR A 259 -10.02 -4.40 28.15
N THR A 260 -9.69 -3.48 27.27
CA THR A 260 -8.34 -2.88 27.20
C THR A 260 -8.46 -1.40 26.92
N HIS A 261 -7.86 -0.58 27.77
CA HIS A 261 -7.74 0.86 27.57
C HIS A 261 -6.28 1.27 27.61
N SER A 262 -5.84 2.05 26.66
CA SER A 262 -4.52 2.65 26.63
C SER A 262 -4.61 4.12 26.22
N GLU A 263 -3.94 4.98 26.98
CA GLU A 263 -3.91 6.41 26.77
C GLU A 263 -2.48 6.90 26.70
N ASN A 264 -2.19 7.86 25.79
CA ASN A 264 -0.94 8.58 25.73
C ASN A 264 -1.25 10.08 25.58
N LYS A 265 -1.06 10.82 26.66
CA LYS A 265 -1.37 12.25 26.75
C LYS A 265 -0.50 13.12 25.82
N ARG A 266 0.73 12.69 25.54
CA ARG A 266 1.64 13.44 24.68
C ARG A 266 1.10 13.61 23.25
N ASN A 267 0.46 12.57 22.72
CA ASN A 267 -0.07 12.56 21.36
C ASN A 267 -1.60 12.67 21.35
N ASN A 268 -2.22 12.98 22.49
CA ASN A 268 -3.66 12.96 22.67
C ASN A 268 -4.31 11.66 22.14
N TYR A 269 -3.60 10.55 22.37
CA TYR A 269 -3.97 9.25 21.86
C TYR A 269 -4.69 8.43 22.93
N SER A 270 -5.85 7.91 22.61
CA SER A 270 -6.54 6.91 23.42
C SER A 270 -7.08 5.77 22.55
N LYS A 271 -7.01 4.57 23.10
CA LYS A 271 -7.55 3.37 22.44
C LYS A 271 -8.21 2.49 23.46
N THR A 272 -9.46 2.14 23.21
CA THR A 272 -10.25 1.24 24.03
C THR A 272 -10.73 0.07 23.18
N TRP A 273 -10.60 -1.14 23.72
CA TRP A 273 -11.20 -2.34 23.21
C TRP A 273 -12.23 -2.87 24.19
N TYR A 274 -13.39 -3.23 23.68
CA TYR A 274 -14.41 -4.01 24.40
C TYR A 274 -14.54 -5.36 23.70
N LEU A 275 -14.41 -6.45 24.48
CA LEU A 275 -14.46 -7.83 23.95
C LEU A 275 -13.51 -7.99 22.74
N TRP A 276 -12.20 -7.83 22.98
CA TRP A 276 -11.22 -8.01 21.90
C TRP A 276 -11.43 -9.35 21.17
N PRO A 277 -11.48 -9.38 19.82
CA PRO A 277 -11.19 -8.30 18.86
C PRO A 277 -12.42 -7.58 18.31
N PHE A 278 -13.56 -7.61 18.98
CA PHE A 278 -14.85 -7.21 18.41
C PHE A 278 -15.04 -5.69 18.28
N ILE A 279 -14.93 -4.95 19.36
CA ILE A 279 -15.25 -3.51 19.36
C ILE A 279 -14.03 -2.70 19.75
N LYS A 280 -13.69 -1.70 18.96
CA LYS A 280 -12.57 -0.79 19.18
C LYS A 280 -13.01 0.65 18.99
N GLU A 281 -12.66 1.47 19.94
CA GLU A 281 -12.73 2.93 19.88
C GLU A 281 -11.31 3.49 19.96
N GLN A 282 -10.99 4.46 19.11
CA GLN A 282 -9.68 5.09 19.06
C GLN A 282 -9.81 6.57 18.79
N ARG A 283 -9.04 7.38 19.52
CA ARG A 283 -8.93 8.83 19.32
C ARG A 283 -7.47 9.21 19.26
N TRP A 284 -7.12 10.06 18.33
CA TRP A 284 -5.76 10.58 18.24
C TRP A 284 -5.74 11.95 17.58
N ARG A 285 -4.59 12.63 17.73
CA ARG A 285 -4.33 13.91 17.11
C ARG A 285 -3.28 13.76 16.03
N GLU A 286 -3.54 14.29 14.85
CA GLU A 286 -2.62 14.36 13.73
C GLU A 286 -2.45 15.83 13.32
N GLY A 287 -1.37 16.47 13.79
CA GLY A 287 -1.17 17.90 13.64
C GLY A 287 -2.25 18.72 14.38
N ARG A 288 -3.08 19.45 13.63
CA ARG A 288 -4.24 20.23 14.14
C ARG A 288 -5.57 19.53 13.96
N VAL A 289 -5.57 18.24 13.62
CA VAL A 289 -6.78 17.45 13.38
C VAL A 289 -6.94 16.46 14.51
N ASP A 290 -8.08 16.49 15.17
CA ASP A 290 -8.53 15.47 16.11
C ASP A 290 -9.33 14.43 15.33
N VAL A 291 -8.92 13.17 15.47
CA VAL A 291 -9.53 12.03 14.77
C VAL A 291 -10.18 11.09 15.77
N HIS A 292 -11.44 10.75 15.52
CA HIS A 292 -12.20 9.76 16.27
C HIS A 292 -12.54 8.60 15.35
N GLN A 293 -12.30 7.36 15.79
CA GLN A 293 -12.53 6.15 15.01
C GLN A 293 -13.16 5.08 15.85
N GLU A 294 -14.22 4.49 15.29
CA GLU A 294 -14.91 3.32 15.82
C GLU A 294 -14.82 2.16 14.85
N GLN A 295 -14.59 0.95 15.37
CA GLN A 295 -14.47 -0.26 14.56
C GLN A 295 -15.20 -1.42 15.24
N VAL A 296 -15.89 -2.23 14.43
CA VAL A 296 -16.46 -3.51 14.87
C VAL A 296 -15.88 -4.61 13.99
N LEU A 297 -15.35 -5.70 14.61
CA LEU A 297 -14.72 -6.82 13.92
C LEU A 297 -13.66 -6.36 12.90
N TYR A 298 -12.78 -5.43 13.29
CA TYR A 298 -11.70 -4.82 12.50
C TYR A 298 -12.15 -4.14 11.20
N PHE A 299 -12.74 -4.87 10.28
CA PHE A 299 -13.09 -4.42 8.93
C PHE A 299 -14.58 -4.48 8.62
N LEU A 300 -15.39 -5.13 9.46
CA LEU A 300 -16.82 -5.29 9.18
C LEU A 300 -17.54 -3.95 9.23
N PHE A 301 -17.34 -3.20 10.30
CA PHE A 301 -17.81 -1.82 10.42
C PHE A 301 -16.66 -0.92 10.84
N TRP A 302 -16.57 0.23 10.21
CA TRP A 302 -15.56 1.21 10.50
C TRP A 302 -16.10 2.61 10.22
N HIS A 303 -16.03 3.46 11.22
CA HIS A 303 -16.45 4.86 11.16
C HIS A 303 -15.33 5.75 11.68
N GLN A 304 -15.00 6.81 10.94
CA GLN A 304 -14.01 7.79 11.33
C GLN A 304 -14.50 9.18 11.06
N GLU A 305 -14.30 10.08 12.01
CA GLU A 305 -14.57 11.51 11.91
C GLU A 305 -13.30 12.31 12.18
N GLN A 306 -13.22 13.47 11.55
CA GLN A 306 -12.10 14.39 11.68
C GLN A 306 -12.62 15.78 12.01
N PHE A 307 -12.02 16.40 13.02
CA PHE A 307 -12.37 17.75 13.50
C PHE A 307 -11.13 18.62 13.59
N GLU A 308 -11.27 19.90 13.29
CA GLU A 308 -10.24 20.90 13.54
C GLU A 308 -10.13 21.18 15.05
N GLN A 309 -8.92 21.17 15.60
CA GLN A 309 -8.67 21.24 17.03
C GLN A 309 -9.25 22.50 17.69
N ASP A 310 -9.01 23.66 17.09
CA ASP A 310 -9.31 24.95 17.72
C ASP A 310 -10.77 25.36 17.59
N THR A 311 -11.40 25.02 16.49
CA THR A 311 -12.77 25.43 16.11
C THR A 311 -13.80 24.34 16.29
N HIS A 312 -13.38 23.09 16.52
CA HIS A 312 -14.23 21.88 16.45
C HIS A 312 -15.01 21.77 15.14
N ARG A 313 -14.53 22.41 14.09
CA ARG A 313 -15.15 22.36 12.78
C ARG A 313 -14.96 20.98 12.19
N PHE A 314 -16.05 20.41 11.66
CA PHE A 314 -16.04 19.16 10.93
C PHE A 314 -15.19 19.26 9.65
N LEU A 315 -14.23 18.38 9.49
CA LEU A 315 -13.32 18.32 8.34
C LEU A 315 -13.61 17.15 7.40
N GLY A 316 -14.25 16.11 7.89
CA GLY A 316 -14.63 14.97 7.07
C GLY A 316 -14.98 13.72 7.86
N SER A 317 -15.65 12.80 7.20
CA SER A 317 -15.96 11.50 7.75
C SER A 317 -15.81 10.39 6.72
N LYS A 318 -15.56 9.18 7.21
CA LYS A 318 -15.56 7.94 6.42
C LYS A 318 -16.31 6.86 7.19
N THR A 319 -17.18 6.15 6.50
CA THR A 319 -17.93 5.03 7.07
C THR A 319 -17.87 3.85 6.12
N HIS A 320 -17.56 2.67 6.66
CA HIS A 320 -17.57 1.42 5.89
C HIS A 320 -18.37 0.36 6.64
N PHE A 321 -19.20 -0.35 5.91
CA PHE A 321 -19.84 -1.57 6.34
C PHE A 321 -19.55 -2.66 5.30
N TRP A 322 -18.47 -3.37 5.54
CA TRP A 322 -17.93 -4.36 4.60
C TRP A 322 -18.85 -5.59 4.45
N PRO A 323 -19.02 -6.10 3.22
CA PRO A 323 -18.57 -5.58 1.92
C PRO A 323 -19.61 -4.67 1.24
N LEU A 324 -20.66 -4.26 1.95
CA LEU A 324 -21.90 -3.74 1.37
C LEU A 324 -21.86 -2.24 1.07
N TYR A 325 -21.16 -1.45 1.89
CA TYR A 325 -21.34 0.00 1.88
C TYR A 325 -20.05 0.74 2.24
N SER A 326 -19.78 1.82 1.53
CA SER A 326 -18.82 2.85 1.93
C SER A 326 -19.37 4.25 1.67
N TYR A 327 -19.08 5.15 2.59
CA TYR A 327 -19.44 6.57 2.51
C TYR A 327 -18.23 7.41 2.89
N TRP A 328 -18.06 8.52 2.21
CA TRP A 328 -16.99 9.47 2.45
C TRP A 328 -17.50 10.91 2.25
N ASP A 329 -17.14 11.82 3.16
CA ASP A 329 -17.42 13.24 3.13
C ASP A 329 -16.15 14.02 3.51
N ASN A 330 -15.72 14.98 2.68
CA ASN A 330 -14.54 15.79 2.97
C ASN A 330 -14.86 17.12 3.69
N GLY A 331 -16.09 17.31 4.16
CA GLY A 331 -16.52 18.53 4.85
C GLY A 331 -16.53 19.81 3.99
N LYS A 332 -16.19 19.70 2.70
CA LYS A 332 -16.12 20.80 1.74
C LYS A 332 -17.11 20.65 0.57
N GLY A 333 -18.16 19.85 0.78
CA GLY A 333 -19.18 19.58 -0.23
C GLY A 333 -18.81 18.50 -1.24
N HIS A 334 -17.75 17.72 -0.98
CA HIS A 334 -17.44 16.53 -1.77
C HIS A 334 -17.82 15.28 -0.97
N LYS A 335 -18.86 14.59 -1.45
CA LYS A 335 -19.39 13.38 -0.84
C LYS A 335 -19.35 12.23 -1.83
N GLN A 336 -19.06 11.06 -1.35
CA GLN A 336 -19.05 9.83 -2.14
C GLN A 336 -19.75 8.72 -1.36
N MET A 337 -20.61 7.99 -2.01
CA MET A 337 -21.25 6.80 -1.47
C MET A 337 -21.16 5.67 -2.49
N GLN A 338 -20.90 4.46 -2.03
CA GLN A 338 -20.88 3.28 -2.89
C GLN A 338 -21.50 2.08 -2.18
N MET A 339 -22.38 1.38 -2.89
CA MET A 339 -22.90 0.06 -2.51
C MET A 339 -22.11 -1.02 -3.21
N ILE A 340 -21.77 -2.06 -2.46
CA ILE A 340 -20.82 -3.12 -2.76
C ILE A 340 -19.41 -2.54 -2.88
N SER A 341 -18.72 -2.46 -1.73
CA SER A 341 -17.41 -1.86 -1.58
C SER A 341 -16.46 -2.82 -0.84
N PRO A 342 -16.03 -3.93 -1.47
CA PRO A 342 -15.23 -4.96 -0.80
C PRO A 342 -13.77 -4.58 -0.61
N ILE A 343 -13.23 -3.68 -1.43
CA ILE A 343 -11.79 -3.40 -1.53
C ILE A 343 -11.40 -2.18 -0.69
N GLU A 344 -12.21 -1.15 -0.66
CA GLU A 344 -11.88 0.14 -0.06
C GLU A 344 -11.52 0.07 1.44
N PRO A 345 -12.23 -0.71 2.29
CA PRO A 345 -11.85 -0.84 3.69
C PRO A 345 -10.47 -1.46 3.92
N ILE A 346 -10.02 -2.30 2.99
CA ILE A 346 -8.74 -3.00 3.09
C ILE A 346 -7.58 -2.15 2.55
N PHE A 347 -7.80 -1.40 1.46
CA PHE A 347 -6.77 -0.65 0.74
C PHE A 347 -7.16 0.83 0.58
N GLN A 348 -7.42 1.52 1.67
CA GLN A 348 -7.94 2.89 1.72
C GLN A 348 -7.12 3.93 0.95
N SER A 349 -5.79 3.76 0.91
CA SER A 349 -4.87 4.74 0.33
C SER A 349 -4.42 4.38 -1.09
N ASN A 350 -4.95 3.31 -1.68
CA ASN A 350 -4.48 2.86 -2.98
C ASN A 350 -5.44 3.27 -4.11
N GLU A 351 -5.18 4.43 -4.71
CA GLU A 351 -5.99 4.95 -5.82
C GLU A 351 -6.07 3.98 -7.00
N LYS A 352 -4.99 3.28 -7.33
CA LYS A 352 -4.94 2.36 -8.47
C LYS A 352 -5.85 1.15 -8.29
N LEU A 353 -5.89 0.58 -7.07
CA LEU A 353 -6.84 -0.49 -6.74
C LEU A 353 -8.28 0.01 -6.86
N ARG A 354 -8.54 1.21 -6.36
CA ARG A 354 -9.86 1.81 -6.45
C ARG A 354 -10.29 2.02 -7.90
N ASP A 355 -9.45 2.61 -8.73
CA ASP A 355 -9.78 2.92 -10.14
C ASP A 355 -9.97 1.66 -11.00
N LEU A 356 -9.22 0.59 -10.72
CA LEU A 356 -9.32 -0.67 -11.45
C LEU A 356 -10.52 -1.52 -11.05
N TYR A 357 -10.74 -1.67 -9.75
CA TYR A 357 -11.68 -2.68 -9.25
C TYR A 357 -13.01 -2.12 -8.76
N MET A 358 -13.06 -0.89 -8.22
CA MET A 358 -14.31 -0.35 -7.71
C MET A 358 -15.44 -0.26 -8.75
N PRO A 359 -15.19 0.09 -10.04
CA PRO A 359 -16.26 0.10 -11.04
C PRO A 359 -16.93 -1.24 -11.30
N ILE A 360 -16.24 -2.36 -10.98
CA ILE A 360 -16.77 -3.72 -11.18
C ILE A 360 -17.74 -4.11 -10.08
N PHE A 361 -17.52 -3.60 -8.87
CA PHE A 361 -18.35 -3.87 -7.70
C PHE A 361 -19.46 -2.82 -7.50
N ASN A 362 -19.59 -1.86 -8.39
CA ASN A 362 -20.48 -0.73 -8.29
C ASN A 362 -21.93 -1.11 -8.61
N LEU A 363 -22.68 -1.55 -7.60
CA LEU A 363 -24.13 -1.68 -7.74
C LEU A 363 -24.82 -0.30 -7.78
N TYR A 364 -24.42 0.59 -6.88
CA TYR A 364 -24.82 1.99 -6.85
C TYR A 364 -23.65 2.85 -6.37
N ARG A 365 -23.40 3.95 -7.08
CA ARG A 365 -22.42 4.94 -6.69
C ARG A 365 -22.97 6.35 -6.86
N TYR A 366 -22.76 7.17 -5.87
CA TYR A 366 -23.08 8.57 -5.80
C TYR A 366 -21.82 9.37 -5.51
N ASP A 367 -21.49 10.32 -6.37
CA ASP A 367 -20.42 11.28 -6.20
C ASP A 367 -21.00 12.68 -6.29
N GLU A 368 -20.84 13.50 -5.26
CA GLU A 368 -21.27 14.88 -5.18
C GLU A 368 -20.07 15.79 -5.00
N THR A 369 -19.99 16.81 -5.80
CA THR A 369 -19.08 17.94 -5.66
C THR A 369 -19.89 19.23 -5.71
N PRO A 370 -19.35 20.39 -5.28
CA PRO A 370 -20.06 21.67 -5.40
C PRO A 370 -20.49 22.04 -6.83
N GLU A 371 -19.91 21.42 -7.84
CA GLU A 371 -20.17 21.72 -9.24
C GLU A 371 -20.95 20.63 -9.96
N VAL A 372 -20.76 19.36 -9.57
CA VAL A 372 -21.28 18.21 -10.31
C VAL A 372 -21.80 17.16 -9.34
N VAL A 373 -22.98 16.64 -9.62
CA VAL A 373 -23.52 15.41 -9.00
C VAL A 373 -23.52 14.32 -10.06
N GLN A 374 -22.93 13.18 -9.73
CA GLN A 374 -22.87 12.02 -10.59
C GLN A 374 -23.42 10.79 -9.88
N GLN A 375 -24.27 10.05 -10.56
CA GLN A 375 -24.80 8.78 -10.07
C GLN A 375 -24.54 7.68 -11.10
N SER A 376 -24.30 6.48 -10.62
CA SER A 376 -24.21 5.31 -11.49
C SER A 376 -24.81 4.08 -10.82
N PHE A 377 -25.43 3.22 -11.64
CA PHE A 377 -26.12 2.01 -11.23
C PHE A 377 -25.64 0.81 -12.05
N LEU A 378 -25.83 -0.39 -11.49
CA LEU A 378 -25.62 -1.67 -12.16
C LEU A 378 -24.29 -1.73 -12.92
N PHE A 379 -23.18 -1.69 -12.15
CA PHE A 379 -21.82 -1.82 -12.71
C PHE A 379 -21.50 -0.77 -13.79
N ASN A 380 -21.99 0.47 -13.58
CA ASN A 380 -21.87 1.60 -14.50
C ASN A 380 -22.65 1.45 -15.83
N CYS A 381 -23.57 0.49 -15.95
CA CYS A 381 -24.48 0.44 -17.11
C CYS A 381 -25.37 1.68 -17.21
N PHE A 382 -25.74 2.23 -16.08
CA PHE A 382 -26.50 3.47 -15.97
C PHE A 382 -25.62 4.56 -15.35
N LYS A 383 -25.48 5.70 -16.02
CA LYS A 383 -24.76 6.88 -15.51
C LYS A 383 -25.60 8.13 -15.73
N GLU A 384 -25.73 8.93 -14.69
CA GLU A 384 -26.31 10.27 -14.73
C GLU A 384 -25.27 11.26 -14.21
N ARG A 385 -25.10 12.36 -14.90
CA ARG A 385 -24.25 13.48 -14.50
C ARG A 385 -25.08 14.76 -14.59
N ARG A 386 -25.09 15.51 -13.51
CA ARG A 386 -25.79 16.80 -13.42
C ARG A 386 -24.82 17.90 -13.00
N ILE A 387 -24.76 18.98 -13.77
CA ILE A 387 -23.99 20.17 -13.41
C ILE A 387 -24.86 21.07 -12.55
N VAL A 388 -24.50 21.31 -11.31
CA VAL A 388 -25.33 22.02 -10.31
C VAL A 388 -25.64 23.44 -10.73
N LYS A 389 -24.64 24.19 -11.24
CA LYS A 389 -24.79 25.61 -11.60
C LYS A 389 -25.67 25.85 -12.82
N THR A 390 -25.62 24.99 -13.81
CA THR A 390 -26.30 25.19 -15.11
C THR A 390 -27.56 24.35 -15.27
N GLY A 391 -27.78 23.38 -14.37
CA GLY A 391 -28.87 22.40 -14.48
C GLY A 391 -28.73 21.45 -15.67
N GLU A 392 -27.57 21.40 -16.30
CA GLU A 392 -27.27 20.49 -17.40
C GLU A 392 -27.27 19.04 -16.92
N VAL A 393 -27.89 18.15 -17.70
CA VAL A 393 -28.02 16.73 -17.39
C VAL A 393 -27.50 15.90 -18.55
N GLU A 394 -26.65 14.94 -18.24
CA GLU A 394 -26.20 13.90 -19.16
C GLU A 394 -26.54 12.53 -18.56
N MET A 395 -27.20 11.68 -19.35
CA MET A 395 -27.56 10.32 -18.97
C MET A 395 -27.03 9.35 -20.03
N ASN A 396 -26.49 8.23 -19.57
CA ASN A 396 -26.00 7.16 -20.44
C ASN A 396 -26.40 5.79 -19.87
N CYS A 397 -27.05 4.98 -20.68
CA CYS A 397 -27.42 3.62 -20.34
C CYS A 397 -26.75 2.66 -21.33
N GLY A 398 -25.42 2.50 -21.22
CA GLY A 398 -24.62 1.66 -22.08
C GLY A 398 -24.85 1.95 -23.57
N PHE A 399 -25.24 0.92 -24.35
CA PHE A 399 -25.60 1.06 -25.76
C PHE A 399 -27.11 1.35 -25.98
N LEU A 400 -27.94 1.27 -24.93
CA LEU A 400 -29.39 1.38 -25.04
C LEU A 400 -29.85 2.81 -25.25
N VAL A 401 -29.49 3.71 -24.32
CA VAL A 401 -29.98 5.10 -24.34
C VAL A 401 -28.84 6.04 -23.95
N SER A 402 -28.67 7.09 -24.74
CA SER A 402 -27.83 8.24 -24.39
C SER A 402 -28.64 9.53 -24.50
N TYR A 403 -28.62 10.34 -23.47
CA TYR A 403 -29.31 11.61 -23.39
C TYR A 403 -28.37 12.68 -22.85
N ALA A 404 -28.38 13.87 -23.49
CA ALA A 404 -27.66 15.03 -22.97
C ALA A 404 -28.49 16.28 -23.24
N ASN A 405 -28.70 17.08 -22.21
CA ASN A 405 -29.32 18.38 -22.28
C ASN A 405 -28.36 19.40 -21.65
N THR A 406 -27.54 19.99 -22.49
CA THR A 406 -26.57 21.03 -22.11
C THR A 406 -26.83 22.31 -22.86
N GLN A 407 -26.29 23.46 -22.40
CA GLN A 407 -26.45 24.76 -23.08
C GLN A 407 -25.96 24.70 -24.55
N LYS A 408 -24.94 23.88 -24.82
CA LYS A 408 -24.32 23.77 -26.15
C LYS A 408 -24.90 22.66 -27.00
N LYS A 409 -25.51 21.61 -26.37
CA LYS A 409 -25.90 20.38 -27.07
C LYS A 409 -27.17 19.78 -26.45
N LYS A 410 -28.16 19.52 -27.31
CA LYS A 410 -29.26 18.59 -26.97
C LYS A 410 -29.08 17.33 -27.79
N TYR A 411 -29.00 16.20 -27.10
CA TYR A 411 -28.70 14.93 -27.71
C TYR A 411 -29.58 13.83 -27.13
N PHE A 412 -30.15 13.02 -27.99
CA PHE A 412 -30.85 11.79 -27.62
C PHE A 412 -30.46 10.70 -28.63
N SER A 413 -30.10 9.53 -28.15
CA SER A 413 -29.81 8.39 -29.00
C SER A 413 -30.37 7.11 -28.37
N LEU A 414 -31.06 6.31 -29.15
CA LEU A 414 -31.56 4.98 -28.81
C LEU A 414 -30.75 3.96 -29.62
N PHE A 415 -30.30 2.87 -28.97
CA PHE A 415 -29.46 1.82 -29.56
C PHE A 415 -28.32 2.36 -30.41
N ASN A 416 -27.60 3.36 -29.85
CA ASN A 416 -26.41 3.99 -30.44
C ASN A 416 -26.60 4.42 -31.91
N GLY A 417 -27.73 5.07 -32.22
CA GLY A 417 -28.02 5.64 -33.56
C GLY A 417 -29.13 4.98 -34.33
N LEU A 418 -29.85 3.98 -33.78
CA LEU A 418 -31.11 3.51 -34.38
C LEU A 418 -32.12 4.66 -34.50
N ILE A 419 -32.25 5.48 -33.46
CA ILE A 419 -32.94 6.77 -33.47
C ILE A 419 -32.00 7.75 -32.80
N GLU A 420 -31.57 8.79 -33.50
CA GLU A 420 -30.68 9.79 -32.94
C GLU A 420 -31.19 11.20 -33.29
N TYR A 421 -31.32 12.05 -32.28
CA TYR A 421 -31.55 13.48 -32.43
C TYR A 421 -30.39 14.23 -31.78
N LYS A 422 -29.79 15.12 -32.56
CA LYS A 422 -28.68 15.95 -32.06
C LYS A 422 -28.93 17.40 -32.53
N LYS A 423 -28.91 18.33 -31.57
CA LYS A 423 -28.90 19.76 -31.80
C LYS A 423 -27.62 20.35 -31.19
N VAL A 424 -26.82 21.03 -32.02
CA VAL A 424 -25.60 21.73 -31.59
C VAL A 424 -25.69 23.16 -32.14
N GLY A 425 -25.90 24.12 -31.26
CA GLY A 425 -26.29 25.49 -31.70
C GLY A 425 -27.59 25.45 -32.50
N ASP A 426 -27.57 26.00 -33.74
CA ASP A 426 -28.70 25.99 -34.64
C ASP A 426 -28.78 24.78 -35.55
N VAL A 427 -27.76 23.96 -35.59
CA VAL A 427 -27.71 22.75 -36.44
C VAL A 427 -28.45 21.60 -35.78
N LYS A 428 -29.48 21.11 -36.45
CA LYS A 428 -30.27 19.93 -36.04
C LYS A 428 -29.93 18.77 -36.97
N THR A 429 -29.58 17.63 -36.43
CA THR A 429 -29.35 16.40 -37.18
C THR A 429 -30.26 15.31 -36.63
N PHE A 430 -30.82 14.52 -37.51
CA PHE A 430 -31.66 13.39 -37.19
C PHE A 430 -31.16 12.15 -37.94
N ARG A 431 -31.02 11.01 -37.25
CA ARG A 431 -30.72 9.73 -37.84
C ARG A 431 -31.80 8.71 -37.50
N LEU A 432 -32.12 7.89 -38.47
CA LEU A 432 -33.02 6.75 -38.30
C LEU A 432 -32.38 5.53 -38.91
N PHE A 433 -32.39 4.41 -38.22
CA PHE A 433 -31.69 3.18 -38.63
C PHE A 433 -30.22 3.44 -39.03
N TRP A 434 -29.50 4.26 -38.22
CA TRP A 434 -28.11 4.68 -38.47
C TRP A 434 -27.90 5.53 -39.74
N ILE A 435 -28.93 5.80 -40.50
CA ILE A 435 -28.87 6.59 -41.74
C ILE A 435 -29.19 8.07 -41.41
N PRO A 436 -28.36 9.04 -41.77
CA PRO A 436 -28.65 10.43 -41.55
C PRO A 436 -29.77 10.92 -42.51
N LEU A 437 -30.84 11.45 -41.93
CA LEU A 437 -32.00 11.98 -42.69
C LEU A 437 -31.93 13.48 -42.96
N THR A 438 -30.98 14.18 -42.34
CA THR A 438 -30.78 15.61 -42.53
C THR A 438 -29.48 15.89 -43.26
N SER A 439 -29.55 16.47 -44.46
CA SER A 439 -28.41 16.98 -45.20
C SER A 439 -27.84 18.24 -44.53
N ASN A 440 -26.53 18.29 -44.36
CA ASN A 440 -25.83 19.46 -43.86
C ASN A 440 -26.04 20.63 -44.85
N PRO A 441 -26.50 21.83 -44.44
CA PRO A 441 -26.73 22.92 -45.38
C PRO A 441 -25.45 23.42 -46.08
N LYS A 442 -24.27 22.94 -45.70
CA LYS A 442 -22.98 23.27 -46.33
C LYS A 442 -22.74 22.57 -47.68
N ASP A 443 -23.42 21.45 -47.98
CA ASP A 443 -23.19 20.71 -49.22
C ASP A 443 -23.94 21.28 -50.45
N LYS A 444 -24.73 22.35 -50.26
CA LYS A 444 -25.45 23.04 -51.39
C LYS A 444 -24.68 24.19 -52.02
N LYS A 445 -23.43 24.46 -51.65
CA LYS A 445 -22.62 25.52 -52.29
C LYS A 445 -21.46 25.01 -53.16
N SER A 446 -21.49 23.75 -53.56
CA SER A 446 -20.54 23.21 -54.52
C SER A 446 -21.31 22.39 -55.58
N LYS A 447 -22.09 23.08 -56.41
CA LYS A 447 -22.43 22.68 -57.75
C LYS A 447 -22.51 23.92 -58.61
#